data_18f733e83d3b04ab1687bedf9475a60e
#
_entry.id   18f733e83d3b04ab1687bedf9475a60e
#
_cell.length_a   1.000
_cell.length_b   1.000
_cell.length_c   1.000
_cell.angle_alpha   90.00
_cell.angle_beta   90.00
_cell.angle_gamma   90.00
#
_symmetry.space_group_name_H-M   'P 1'
#
loop_
_entity.id
_entity.type
_entity.pdbx_description
1 polymer ?
#
loop_
_entity_poly.entity_id
_entity_poly.type
_entity_poly.pdbx_seq_one_letter_code
_entity_poly.pdbx_strand_id
1 'polypeptide(L)'
;MLKNKKVVYFCQECGYESSKWMGQCPGCRAWNTFVEETVSTKKVSSTGSGLQNGLRRAEPVVLKDIRLSEDERKLTNIGELDRVLGGGIVPGSLVLVGGDPGIGKSTLLLQVCRNLAMSGNSVLYISGEESLRQIKLRAERIGEFNENLQLLCETNLETIREVIERKKPDMVVIDSIQTMFHEDISSAPGSVSQVRESTNILMQIAKGQGVSIFIVGHVTKEGNVAGPRVLEHMVDTVLYFEGDRHASYRILRAVKNRFGSTNEIGVFEMRNTGLEEVENPSEFMLNGKPNGTSGSIVACSMEGTRPILVEIQALVCQSNFGIPRRTAVGTDFNRVNLLMAVLEKKVGIHLAACDAYVNIAGGMKMTEPAIDLGISLAVVSSCKDIIIPDSVIAFGEVGLSGEVRAVSMAGQRVAEAKKLGFDTVILPELCKSSVGKVSGINLVYVSWIQDAIRYIMKKN
;
A
#
# COMPACT_ATOMS: atom_id res chain seq x y z
N MET A 1 3.46 43.64 -25.83
CA MET A 1 4.57 42.69 -25.92
C MET A 1 4.03 41.28 -25.74
N LEU A 2 3.97 40.49 -26.81
CA LEU A 2 3.48 39.11 -26.78
C LEU A 2 4.46 38.27 -25.95
N LYS A 3 4.01 37.77 -24.79
CA LYS A 3 4.77 36.82 -23.96
C LYS A 3 4.98 35.55 -24.79
N ASN A 4 6.21 35.11 -25.01
CA ASN A 4 6.53 33.83 -25.63
C ASN A 4 5.98 32.70 -24.75
N LYS A 5 4.82 32.18 -25.11
CA LYS A 5 4.23 30.97 -24.54
C LYS A 5 4.76 29.80 -25.36
N LYS A 6 5.41 28.83 -24.72
CA LYS A 6 5.83 27.58 -25.33
C LYS A 6 4.82 26.50 -24.97
N VAL A 7 4.28 25.81 -25.96
CA VAL A 7 3.43 24.66 -25.78
C VAL A 7 4.34 23.45 -25.50
N VAL A 8 4.04 22.71 -24.47
CA VAL A 8 4.75 21.48 -24.04
C VAL A 8 3.70 20.41 -23.73
N TYR A 9 4.02 19.17 -24.03
CA TYR A 9 3.14 18.02 -23.77
C TYR A 9 3.70 17.21 -22.61
N PHE A 10 2.88 16.98 -21.59
CA PHE A 10 3.25 16.17 -20.42
C PHE A 10 2.45 14.87 -20.40
N CYS A 11 3.15 13.76 -20.13
CA CYS A 11 2.50 12.51 -19.83
C CYS A 11 1.84 12.57 -18.45
N GLN A 12 0.54 12.33 -18.36
CA GLN A 12 -0.23 12.36 -17.09
C GLN A 12 0.17 11.25 -16.13
N GLU A 13 0.68 10.12 -16.65
CA GLU A 13 1.06 8.96 -15.83
C GLU A 13 2.44 9.11 -15.17
N CYS A 14 3.44 9.63 -15.91
CA CYS A 14 4.82 9.67 -15.41
C CYS A 14 5.47 11.06 -15.44
N GLY A 15 4.77 12.08 -15.96
CA GLY A 15 5.28 13.44 -16.08
C GLY A 15 6.38 13.63 -17.14
N TYR A 16 6.58 12.67 -18.07
CA TYR A 16 7.53 12.82 -19.17
C TYR A 16 7.15 14.02 -20.04
N GLU A 17 8.13 14.89 -20.27
CA GLU A 17 7.96 16.12 -21.05
C GLU A 17 8.36 15.91 -22.52
N SER A 18 7.54 16.38 -23.44
CA SER A 18 7.80 16.38 -24.89
C SER A 18 7.41 17.70 -25.52
N SER A 19 8.18 18.12 -26.52
CA SER A 19 7.82 19.29 -27.38
C SER A 19 6.75 18.98 -28.40
N LYS A 20 6.36 17.71 -28.55
CA LYS A 20 5.34 17.24 -29.51
C LYS A 20 4.45 16.20 -28.82
N TRP A 21 3.18 16.18 -29.24
CA TRP A 21 2.27 15.12 -28.84
C TRP A 21 2.72 13.76 -29.39
N MET A 22 2.66 12.72 -28.57
CA MET A 22 3.00 11.34 -28.97
C MET A 22 1.90 10.40 -28.49
N GLY A 23 1.53 9.43 -29.32
CA GLY A 23 0.51 8.43 -28.98
C GLY A 23 0.93 7.50 -27.83
N GLN A 24 2.23 7.18 -27.72
CA GLN A 24 2.78 6.37 -26.65
C GLN A 24 3.89 7.12 -25.92
N CYS A 25 3.86 7.11 -24.60
CA CYS A 25 4.88 7.75 -23.76
C CYS A 25 6.20 6.95 -23.77
N PRO A 26 7.35 7.56 -24.12
CA PRO A 26 8.64 6.86 -24.06
C PRO A 26 9.08 6.50 -22.63
N GLY A 27 8.61 7.25 -21.64
CA GLY A 27 8.97 7.05 -20.24
C GLY A 27 8.25 5.86 -19.59
N CYS A 28 6.93 5.81 -19.67
CA CYS A 28 6.12 4.77 -19.01
C CYS A 28 5.42 3.82 -19.97
N ARG A 29 5.54 4.04 -21.30
CA ARG A 29 4.89 3.27 -22.38
C ARG A 29 3.36 3.26 -22.37
N ALA A 30 2.73 4.13 -21.58
CA ALA A 30 1.29 4.31 -21.60
C ALA A 30 0.84 4.98 -22.90
N TRP A 31 -0.37 4.62 -23.38
CA TRP A 31 -0.94 5.17 -24.60
C TRP A 31 -1.90 6.31 -24.31
N ASN A 32 -1.92 7.34 -25.17
CA ASN A 32 -2.85 8.47 -25.13
C ASN A 32 -2.85 9.26 -23.81
N THR A 33 -1.68 9.39 -23.19
CA THR A 33 -1.51 10.03 -21.86
C THR A 33 -0.92 11.44 -21.93
N PHE A 34 -0.65 11.98 -23.12
CA PHE A 34 -0.10 13.32 -23.27
C PHE A 34 -1.18 14.39 -23.25
N VAL A 35 -1.01 15.38 -22.38
CA VAL A 35 -1.81 16.62 -22.34
C VAL A 35 -0.97 17.80 -22.71
N GLU A 36 -1.59 18.75 -23.40
CA GLU A 36 -0.99 20.00 -23.79
C GLU A 36 -1.02 20.99 -22.62
N GLU A 37 0.15 21.54 -22.28
CA GLU A 37 0.26 22.62 -21.30
C GLU A 37 1.06 23.79 -21.88
N THR A 38 0.65 25.01 -21.56
CA THR A 38 1.36 26.23 -21.96
C THR A 38 2.30 26.66 -20.82
N VAL A 39 3.61 26.52 -21.06
CA VAL A 39 4.64 26.93 -20.10
C VAL A 39 5.18 28.32 -20.51
N SER A 40 5.16 29.26 -19.56
CA SER A 40 5.76 30.57 -19.75
C SER A 40 7.29 30.47 -19.66
N THR A 41 8.01 30.80 -20.73
CA THR A 41 9.48 30.90 -20.73
C THR A 41 9.93 32.24 -20.14
N LYS A 42 9.58 32.54 -18.89
CA LYS A 42 10.35 33.52 -18.15
C LYS A 42 11.67 32.83 -17.77
N LYS A 43 12.78 33.21 -18.40
CA LYS A 43 14.09 33.01 -17.83
C LYS A 43 14.04 33.61 -16.43
N VAL A 44 14.26 32.79 -15.41
CA VAL A 44 14.59 33.27 -14.08
C VAL A 44 15.87 34.09 -14.27
N SER A 45 15.70 35.39 -14.39
CA SER A 45 16.83 36.29 -14.22
C SER A 45 17.22 36.13 -12.76
N SER A 46 18.37 35.57 -12.52
CA SER A 46 19.04 35.54 -11.25
C SER A 46 19.42 36.97 -10.83
N THR A 47 18.44 37.84 -10.63
CA THR A 47 18.60 39.06 -9.89
C THR A 47 18.43 38.69 -8.43
N GLY A 48 19.60 38.40 -7.84
CA GLY A 48 19.72 38.24 -6.40
C GLY A 48 19.26 39.50 -5.68
N SER A 49 18.25 39.34 -4.91
CA SER A 49 18.01 40.17 -3.74
C SER A 49 17.15 39.38 -2.78
N GLY A 50 17.77 38.83 -1.75
CA GLY A 50 17.03 38.36 -0.58
C GLY A 50 17.48 37.05 0.08
N LEU A 51 18.45 36.32 -0.47
CA LEU A 51 18.97 35.11 0.19
C LEU A 51 20.48 35.19 0.44
N GLN A 52 20.93 36.28 1.06
CA GLN A 52 22.27 36.40 1.66
C GLN A 52 22.24 36.14 3.16
N ASN A 53 21.57 35.10 3.62
CA ASN A 53 21.83 34.58 4.95
C ASN A 53 21.89 33.04 4.86
N GLY A 54 23.11 32.52 4.76
CA GLY A 54 23.40 31.12 5.08
C GLY A 54 23.52 30.14 3.95
N LEU A 55 23.89 30.52 2.73
CA LEU A 55 24.53 29.58 1.82
C LEU A 55 25.90 29.22 2.40
N ARG A 56 25.94 28.32 3.38
CA ARG A 56 27.17 27.56 3.64
C ARG A 56 27.54 26.94 2.29
N ARG A 57 28.71 27.34 1.75
CA ARG A 57 29.30 26.62 0.61
C ARG A 57 29.28 25.15 0.98
N ALA A 58 28.63 24.35 0.16
CA ALA A 58 28.55 22.92 0.38
C ALA A 58 29.98 22.38 0.31
N GLU A 59 30.56 22.03 1.45
CA GLU A 59 31.84 21.35 1.52
C GLU A 59 31.61 19.85 1.65
N PRO A 60 32.41 19.02 0.96
CA PRO A 60 32.30 17.57 1.10
C PRO A 60 32.63 17.17 2.54
N VAL A 61 31.78 16.33 3.14
CA VAL A 61 31.98 15.82 4.50
C VAL A 61 32.29 14.34 4.42
N VAL A 62 33.23 13.87 5.24
CA VAL A 62 33.57 12.44 5.29
C VAL A 62 32.45 11.67 5.97
N LEU A 63 31.97 10.60 5.34
CA LEU A 63 30.81 9.83 5.80
C LEU A 63 30.91 9.40 7.29
N LYS A 64 32.10 8.98 7.74
CA LYS A 64 32.35 8.57 9.14
C LYS A 64 32.22 9.69 10.17
N ASP A 65 32.30 10.96 9.73
CA ASP A 65 32.22 12.12 10.60
C ASP A 65 30.78 12.63 10.76
N ILE A 66 29.84 12.04 9.97
CA ILE A 66 28.41 12.28 10.11
C ILE A 66 27.92 11.45 11.29
N ARG A 67 27.59 12.12 12.38
CA ARG A 67 26.98 11.48 13.55
C ARG A 67 25.49 11.35 13.30
N LEU A 68 24.98 10.13 13.24
CA LEU A 68 23.56 9.83 13.34
C LEU A 68 23.25 9.72 14.84
N SER A 69 22.36 10.53 15.36
CA SER A 69 21.78 10.28 16.68
C SER A 69 20.78 9.12 16.53
N GLU A 70 20.82 8.14 17.41
CA GLU A 70 19.86 7.01 17.40
C GLU A 70 18.40 7.48 17.58
N ASP A 71 18.18 8.70 18.05
CA ASP A 71 16.89 9.35 18.29
C ASP A 71 16.35 10.18 17.12
N GLU A 72 16.89 10.05 15.90
CA GLU A 72 16.50 10.92 14.78
C GLU A 72 15.12 10.64 14.19
N ARG A 73 14.46 9.51 14.53
CA ARG A 73 13.12 9.22 14.00
C ARG A 73 12.05 9.65 14.99
N LYS A 74 11.05 10.39 14.51
CA LYS A 74 9.87 10.75 15.29
C LYS A 74 8.81 9.68 15.13
N LEU A 75 8.40 9.06 16.24
CA LEU A 75 7.31 8.09 16.23
C LEU A 75 5.97 8.80 16.00
N THR A 76 5.15 8.24 15.10
CA THR A 76 3.78 8.73 14.88
C THR A 76 2.84 8.31 16.01
N ASN A 77 3.28 7.40 16.89
CA ASN A 77 2.47 6.71 17.89
C ASN A 77 1.28 5.96 17.25
N ILE A 78 1.48 5.48 16.03
CA ILE A 78 0.64 4.56 15.29
C ILE A 78 1.59 3.47 14.77
N GLY A 79 1.65 2.31 15.44
CA GLY A 79 2.66 1.27 15.22
C GLY A 79 2.62 0.69 13.81
N GLU A 80 1.43 0.55 13.23
CA GLU A 80 1.26 0.08 11.85
C GLU A 80 1.79 1.11 10.84
N LEU A 81 1.69 2.41 11.12
CA LEU A 81 2.30 3.45 10.27
C LEU A 81 3.81 3.53 10.48
N ASP A 82 4.28 3.49 11.73
CA ASP A 82 5.72 3.51 12.04
C ASP A 82 6.45 2.33 11.39
N ARG A 83 5.82 1.14 11.37
CA ARG A 83 6.32 -0.04 10.65
C ARG A 83 6.52 0.24 9.16
N VAL A 84 5.50 0.78 8.48
CA VAL A 84 5.55 1.06 7.04
C VAL A 84 6.56 2.17 6.72
N LEU A 85 6.73 3.13 7.62
CA LEU A 85 7.76 4.17 7.52
C LEU A 85 9.19 3.63 7.78
N GLY A 86 9.32 2.41 8.32
CA GLY A 86 10.61 1.80 8.66
C GLY A 86 11.12 2.23 10.03
N GLY A 87 10.22 2.50 10.98
CA GLY A 87 10.52 2.86 12.37
C GLY A 87 10.25 4.32 12.71
N GLY A 88 9.39 5.01 11.96
CA GLY A 88 8.99 6.39 12.22
C GLY A 88 9.42 7.41 11.17
N ILE A 89 9.07 8.66 11.39
CA ILE A 89 9.31 9.79 10.47
C ILE A 89 10.78 10.22 10.56
N VAL A 90 11.45 10.30 9.42
CA VAL A 90 12.81 10.83 9.31
C VAL A 90 12.74 12.36 9.14
N PRO A 91 13.45 13.16 9.97
CA PRO A 91 13.49 14.61 9.83
C PRO A 91 13.92 15.05 8.43
N GLY A 92 13.27 16.07 7.89
CA GLY A 92 13.53 16.56 6.54
C GLY A 92 13.11 15.62 5.42
N SER A 93 12.30 14.60 5.72
CA SER A 93 11.75 13.70 4.71
C SER A 93 10.49 14.26 4.05
N LEU A 94 10.29 13.91 2.78
CA LEU A 94 9.09 14.19 2.01
C LEU A 94 8.33 12.88 1.75
N VAL A 95 7.14 12.75 2.32
CA VAL A 95 6.32 11.54 2.27
C VAL A 95 5.04 11.80 1.47
N LEU A 96 4.80 11.01 0.43
CA LEU A 96 3.56 11.04 -0.34
C LEU A 96 2.60 9.97 0.18
N VAL A 97 1.37 10.36 0.49
CA VAL A 97 0.27 9.45 0.86
C VAL A 97 -0.77 9.48 -0.26
N GLY A 98 -0.81 8.44 -1.05
CA GLY A 98 -1.72 8.26 -2.17
C GLY A 98 -2.89 7.30 -1.87
N GLY A 99 -3.88 7.28 -2.74
CA GLY A 99 -5.02 6.38 -2.66
C GLY A 99 -6.33 7.03 -3.10
N ASP A 100 -7.38 6.21 -3.23
CA ASP A 100 -8.70 6.67 -3.68
C ASP A 100 -9.29 7.75 -2.76
N PRO A 101 -10.14 8.66 -3.30
CA PRO A 101 -10.89 9.61 -2.48
C PRO A 101 -11.76 8.89 -1.45
N GLY A 102 -11.78 9.38 -0.20
CA GLY A 102 -12.56 8.80 0.89
C GLY A 102 -11.96 7.54 1.54
N ILE A 103 -10.75 7.09 1.15
CA ILE A 103 -10.12 5.90 1.71
C ILE A 103 -9.61 6.09 3.16
N GLY A 104 -9.41 7.35 3.61
CA GLY A 104 -8.96 7.66 4.97
C GLY A 104 -7.65 8.43 5.08
N LYS A 105 -7.02 8.87 3.98
CA LYS A 105 -5.72 9.59 3.97
C LYS A 105 -5.67 10.77 4.93
N SER A 106 -6.60 11.71 4.76
CA SER A 106 -6.67 12.94 5.58
C SER A 106 -7.02 12.61 7.04
N THR A 107 -7.77 11.54 7.30
CA THR A 107 -8.07 11.08 8.66
C THR A 107 -6.83 10.56 9.35
N LEU A 108 -6.07 9.67 8.69
CA LEU A 108 -4.81 9.15 9.24
C LEU A 108 -3.83 10.28 9.54
N LEU A 109 -3.64 11.20 8.59
CA LEU A 109 -2.70 12.30 8.79
C LEU A 109 -3.13 13.26 9.89
N LEU A 110 -4.43 13.49 10.09
CA LEU A 110 -4.93 14.28 11.20
C LEU A 110 -4.69 13.58 12.55
N GLN A 111 -4.81 12.25 12.61
CA GLN A 111 -4.45 11.46 13.80
C GLN A 111 -2.93 11.52 14.08
N VAL A 112 -2.08 11.43 13.05
CA VAL A 112 -0.63 11.63 13.18
C VAL A 112 -0.31 13.02 13.73
N CYS A 113 -0.92 14.07 13.17
CA CYS A 113 -0.77 15.44 13.64
C CYS A 113 -1.14 15.58 15.13
N ARG A 114 -2.26 14.97 15.53
CA ARG A 114 -2.69 14.93 16.94
C ARG A 114 -1.63 14.28 17.83
N ASN A 115 -1.18 13.09 17.48
CA ASN A 115 -0.25 12.33 18.30
C ASN A 115 1.09 13.05 18.45
N LEU A 116 1.62 13.61 17.35
CA LEU A 116 2.86 14.41 17.39
C LEU A 116 2.69 15.70 18.21
N ALA A 117 1.58 16.41 18.06
CA ALA A 117 1.30 17.61 18.84
C ALA A 117 1.19 17.29 20.33
N MET A 118 0.53 16.19 20.70
CA MET A 118 0.46 15.73 22.08
C MET A 118 1.84 15.31 22.66
N SER A 119 2.74 14.85 21.78
CA SER A 119 4.14 14.54 22.15
C SER A 119 5.06 15.78 22.17
N GLY A 120 4.49 17.00 22.07
CA GLY A 120 5.21 18.27 22.18
C GLY A 120 5.83 18.77 20.88
N ASN A 121 5.58 18.14 19.73
CA ASN A 121 6.05 18.63 18.44
C ASN A 121 5.15 19.75 17.90
N SER A 122 5.73 20.76 17.24
CA SER A 122 4.99 21.79 16.51
C SER A 122 4.55 21.25 15.15
N VAL A 123 3.23 21.22 14.90
CA VAL A 123 2.64 20.64 13.68
C VAL A 123 1.80 21.67 12.95
N LEU A 124 1.97 21.75 11.63
CA LEU A 124 1.19 22.62 10.77
C LEU A 124 0.42 21.78 9.72
N TYR A 125 -0.90 21.81 9.78
CA TYR A 125 -1.77 21.16 8.79
C TYR A 125 -2.30 22.21 7.82
N ILE A 126 -1.99 22.05 6.53
CA ILE A 126 -2.38 22.97 5.46
C ILE A 126 -3.39 22.28 4.57
N SER A 127 -4.57 22.87 4.45
CA SER A 127 -5.65 22.37 3.62
C SER A 127 -5.94 23.32 2.45
N GLY A 128 -5.96 22.77 1.25
CA GLY A 128 -6.43 23.44 0.05
C GLY A 128 -7.83 23.01 -0.40
N GLU A 129 -8.43 22.01 0.27
CA GLU A 129 -9.73 21.47 -0.11
C GLU A 129 -10.82 21.75 0.92
N GLU A 130 -10.49 21.70 2.20
CA GLU A 130 -11.45 21.83 3.28
C GLU A 130 -11.27 23.12 4.06
N SER A 131 -12.38 23.69 4.50
CA SER A 131 -12.40 24.85 5.41
C SER A 131 -11.99 24.44 6.84
N LEU A 132 -11.52 25.38 7.63
CA LEU A 132 -11.18 25.18 9.06
C LEU A 132 -12.33 24.52 9.84
N ARG A 133 -13.59 24.88 9.52
CA ARG A 133 -14.77 24.31 10.17
C ARG A 133 -14.95 22.82 9.84
N GLN A 134 -14.74 22.43 8.58
CA GLN A 134 -14.85 21.03 8.16
C GLN A 134 -13.75 20.16 8.81
N ILE A 135 -12.51 20.67 8.85
CA ILE A 135 -11.42 20.00 9.54
C ILE A 135 -11.73 19.85 11.04
N LYS A 136 -12.28 20.91 11.68
CA LYS A 136 -12.65 20.87 13.10
C LYS A 136 -13.73 19.81 13.39
N LEU A 137 -14.76 19.69 12.55
CA LEU A 137 -15.79 18.65 12.68
C LEU A 137 -15.22 17.23 12.56
N ARG A 138 -14.20 17.05 11.73
CA ARG A 138 -13.48 15.77 11.63
C ARG A 138 -12.62 15.53 12.87
N ALA A 139 -11.90 16.56 13.33
CA ALA A 139 -11.03 16.47 14.50
C ALA A 139 -11.81 16.09 15.76
N GLU A 140 -13.02 16.61 15.97
CA GLU A 140 -13.88 16.29 17.11
C GLU A 140 -14.22 14.79 17.23
N ARG A 141 -14.26 14.06 16.12
CA ARG A 141 -14.47 12.61 16.13
C ARG A 141 -13.21 11.83 16.51
N ILE A 142 -12.03 12.40 16.25
CA ILE A 142 -10.73 11.76 16.52
C ILE A 142 -10.33 11.90 17.99
N GLY A 143 -10.72 13.01 18.63
CA GLY A 143 -10.44 13.28 20.03
C GLY A 143 -9.92 14.69 20.29
N GLU A 144 -9.30 14.89 21.45
CA GLU A 144 -8.77 16.18 21.87
C GLU A 144 -7.46 16.54 21.14
N PHE A 145 -7.26 17.82 20.93
CA PHE A 145 -6.08 18.42 20.31
C PHE A 145 -5.57 19.57 21.18
N ASN A 146 -4.26 19.78 21.16
CA ASN A 146 -3.60 20.86 21.88
C ASN A 146 -3.17 21.99 20.92
N GLU A 147 -2.59 23.06 21.49
CA GLU A 147 -2.14 24.26 20.79
C GLU A 147 -0.94 24.05 19.84
N ASN A 148 -0.23 22.92 19.96
CA ASN A 148 0.90 22.59 19.10
C ASN A 148 0.47 22.21 17.65
N LEU A 149 -0.82 21.88 17.43
CA LEU A 149 -1.38 21.72 16.10
C LEU A 149 -1.99 23.03 15.61
N GLN A 150 -1.45 23.58 14.54
CA GLN A 150 -1.96 24.76 13.86
C GLN A 150 -2.55 24.37 12.50
N LEU A 151 -3.66 25.01 12.12
CA LEU A 151 -4.34 24.79 10.84
C LEU A 151 -4.21 26.03 9.96
N LEU A 152 -3.99 25.83 8.67
CA LEU A 152 -3.96 26.88 7.65
C LEU A 152 -4.78 26.45 6.44
N CYS A 153 -5.68 27.29 5.97
CA CYS A 153 -6.37 27.10 4.69
C CYS A 153 -5.74 28.04 3.67
N GLU A 154 -4.84 27.52 2.86
CA GLU A 154 -4.08 28.25 1.86
C GLU A 154 -3.65 27.31 0.71
N THR A 155 -3.56 27.87 -0.50
CA THR A 155 -3.16 27.13 -1.70
C THR A 155 -1.96 27.76 -2.42
N ASN A 156 -1.62 29.02 -2.09
CA ASN A 156 -0.46 29.70 -2.65
C ASN A 156 0.82 29.26 -1.92
N LEU A 157 1.74 28.65 -2.66
CA LEU A 157 2.98 28.10 -2.11
C LEU A 157 3.94 29.16 -1.55
N GLU A 158 3.96 30.38 -2.07
CA GLU A 158 4.81 31.44 -1.50
C GLU A 158 4.33 31.80 -0.11
N THR A 159 3.03 31.99 0.08
CA THR A 159 2.43 32.25 1.41
C THR A 159 2.70 31.09 2.37
N ILE A 160 2.54 29.84 1.88
CA ILE A 160 2.82 28.63 2.67
C ILE A 160 4.28 28.60 3.11
N ARG A 161 5.23 28.89 2.19
CA ARG A 161 6.66 28.94 2.48
C ARG A 161 6.98 29.98 3.58
N GLU A 162 6.45 31.20 3.46
CA GLU A 162 6.64 32.25 4.47
C GLU A 162 6.13 31.84 5.84
N VAL A 163 4.99 31.14 5.90
CA VAL A 163 4.43 30.64 7.17
C VAL A 163 5.35 29.56 7.77
N ILE A 164 5.83 28.63 6.97
CA ILE A 164 6.75 27.56 7.43
C ILE A 164 8.08 28.18 7.93
N GLU A 165 8.66 29.11 7.20
CA GLU A 165 9.92 29.80 7.59
C GLU A 165 9.78 30.56 8.91
N ARG A 166 8.62 31.21 9.13
CA ARG A 166 8.33 31.96 10.35
C ARG A 166 8.04 31.08 11.55
N LYS A 167 7.24 30.00 11.33
CA LYS A 167 6.74 29.13 12.41
C LYS A 167 7.73 28.00 12.76
N LYS A 168 8.54 27.56 11.80
CA LYS A 168 9.51 26.46 11.91
C LYS A 168 8.89 25.20 12.54
N PRO A 169 7.81 24.67 11.96
CA PRO A 169 7.20 23.47 12.50
C PRO A 169 8.09 22.25 12.35
N ASP A 170 7.92 21.27 13.22
CA ASP A 170 8.61 19.97 13.12
C ASP A 170 8.04 19.13 11.97
N MET A 171 6.74 19.25 11.73
CA MET A 171 6.03 18.54 10.69
C MET A 171 4.99 19.42 9.99
N VAL A 172 4.86 19.24 8.69
CA VAL A 172 3.84 19.88 7.84
C VAL A 172 3.04 18.82 7.10
N VAL A 173 1.73 19.01 7.01
CA VAL A 173 0.84 18.24 6.12
C VAL A 173 0.30 19.15 5.06
N ILE A 174 0.33 18.72 3.79
CA ILE A 174 -0.29 19.37 2.62
C ILE A 174 -1.44 18.51 2.14
N ASP A 175 -2.68 18.98 2.28
CA ASP A 175 -3.90 18.25 1.90
C ASP A 175 -4.80 19.09 0.98
N SER A 176 -4.71 18.92 -0.37
CA SER A 176 -3.89 18.03 -1.14
C SER A 176 -2.93 18.81 -2.06
N ILE A 177 -1.94 18.11 -2.61
CA ILE A 177 -0.97 18.72 -3.54
C ILE A 177 -1.63 19.21 -4.83
N GLN A 178 -2.75 18.64 -5.23
CA GLN A 178 -3.47 19.01 -6.44
C GLN A 178 -4.09 20.39 -6.38
N THR A 179 -4.34 20.92 -5.20
CA THR A 179 -4.90 22.26 -5.01
C THR A 179 -3.84 23.34 -4.88
N MET A 180 -2.58 22.96 -4.66
CA MET A 180 -1.48 23.90 -4.50
C MET A 180 -1.08 24.54 -5.84
N PHE A 181 -0.69 25.80 -5.80
CA PHE A 181 -0.22 26.51 -6.98
C PHE A 181 0.93 27.47 -6.67
N HIS A 182 1.74 27.69 -7.70
CA HIS A 182 2.78 28.70 -7.72
C HIS A 182 2.46 29.72 -8.83
N GLU A 183 2.52 31.01 -8.54
CA GLU A 183 2.08 32.10 -9.44
C GLU A 183 2.91 32.21 -10.72
N ASP A 184 4.18 31.82 -10.68
CA ASP A 184 5.06 31.88 -11.86
C ASP A 184 4.71 30.81 -12.92
N ILE A 185 3.89 29.83 -12.57
CA ILE A 185 3.44 28.76 -13.47
C ILE A 185 2.05 29.10 -14.00
N SER A 186 1.94 29.22 -15.31
CA SER A 186 0.70 29.67 -15.95
C SER A 186 -0.38 28.59 -16.11
N SER A 187 -0.05 27.31 -15.86
CA SER A 187 -1.01 26.21 -15.91
C SER A 187 -1.90 26.16 -14.66
N ALA A 188 -3.07 25.56 -14.81
CA ALA A 188 -4.06 25.47 -13.72
C ALA A 188 -3.56 24.63 -12.54
N PRO A 189 -4.05 24.88 -11.31
CA PRO A 189 -3.85 23.97 -10.19
C PRO A 189 -4.21 22.52 -10.55
N GLY A 190 -3.46 21.54 -10.06
CA GLY A 190 -3.67 20.13 -10.39
C GLY A 190 -3.06 19.67 -11.71
N SER A 191 -2.56 20.58 -12.57
CA SER A 191 -1.78 20.20 -13.75
C SER A 191 -0.45 19.55 -13.39
N VAL A 192 0.13 18.77 -14.30
CA VAL A 192 1.41 18.08 -14.07
C VAL A 192 2.53 19.07 -13.72
N SER A 193 2.61 20.20 -14.40
CA SER A 193 3.63 21.21 -14.15
C SER A 193 3.48 21.87 -12.78
N GLN A 194 2.25 22.25 -12.39
CA GLN A 194 1.98 22.80 -11.05
C GLN A 194 2.32 21.80 -9.95
N VAL A 195 1.84 20.56 -10.05
CA VAL A 195 2.07 19.53 -9.04
C VAL A 195 3.56 19.20 -8.89
N ARG A 196 4.31 19.13 -10.00
CA ARG A 196 5.77 18.89 -9.96
C ARG A 196 6.52 20.04 -9.30
N GLU A 197 6.23 21.27 -9.70
CA GLU A 197 6.94 22.43 -9.13
C GLU A 197 6.56 22.64 -7.66
N SER A 198 5.29 22.49 -7.33
CA SER A 198 4.84 22.50 -5.92
C SER A 198 5.62 21.49 -5.07
N THR A 199 5.78 20.29 -5.58
CA THR A 199 6.54 19.24 -4.89
C THR A 199 8.03 19.57 -4.80
N ASN A 200 8.61 20.18 -5.84
CA ASN A 200 10.02 20.62 -5.84
C ASN A 200 10.27 21.68 -4.76
N ILE A 201 9.40 22.67 -4.64
CA ILE A 201 9.48 23.70 -3.60
C ILE A 201 9.38 23.08 -2.21
N LEU A 202 8.39 22.19 -1.98
CA LEU A 202 8.21 21.50 -0.71
C LEU A 202 9.43 20.62 -0.37
N MET A 203 10.05 19.98 -1.35
CA MET A 203 11.27 19.21 -1.15
C MET A 203 12.45 20.10 -0.74
N GLN A 204 12.60 21.28 -1.33
CA GLN A 204 13.64 22.24 -0.94
C GLN A 204 13.43 22.72 0.50
N ILE A 205 12.19 23.00 0.89
CA ILE A 205 11.84 23.36 2.28
C ILE A 205 12.18 22.21 3.23
N ALA A 206 11.74 20.99 2.93
CA ALA A 206 11.99 19.81 3.75
C ALA A 206 13.49 19.60 3.99
N LYS A 207 14.29 19.56 2.92
CA LYS A 207 15.73 19.30 2.98
C LYS A 207 16.52 20.48 3.57
N GLY A 208 16.11 21.73 3.25
CA GLY A 208 16.82 22.93 3.69
C GLY A 208 16.60 23.29 5.16
N GLN A 209 15.39 23.00 5.68
CA GLN A 209 15.00 23.38 7.05
C GLN A 209 14.89 22.19 8.00
N GLY A 210 15.02 20.95 7.52
CA GLY A 210 14.87 19.73 8.32
C GLY A 210 13.42 19.42 8.72
N VAL A 211 12.44 20.06 8.06
CA VAL A 211 11.00 19.88 8.33
C VAL A 211 10.50 18.64 7.63
N SER A 212 9.81 17.74 8.34
CA SER A 212 9.17 16.58 7.72
C SER A 212 7.87 17.00 7.07
N ILE A 213 7.67 16.66 5.78
CA ILE A 213 6.47 17.08 5.04
C ILE A 213 5.72 15.86 4.53
N PHE A 214 4.44 15.76 4.86
CA PHE A 214 3.51 14.80 4.29
C PHE A 214 2.64 15.46 3.24
N ILE A 215 2.56 14.83 2.07
CA ILE A 215 1.76 15.30 0.94
C ILE A 215 0.65 14.30 0.69
N VAL A 216 -0.60 14.76 0.69
CA VAL A 216 -1.74 13.95 0.23
C VAL A 216 -1.88 14.08 -1.28
N GLY A 217 -1.98 12.93 -1.95
CA GLY A 217 -2.24 12.82 -3.38
C GLY A 217 -3.48 11.98 -3.67
N HIS A 218 -4.39 12.48 -4.53
CA HIS A 218 -5.55 11.71 -4.97
C HIS A 218 -5.24 10.97 -6.27
N VAL A 219 -5.57 9.67 -6.34
CA VAL A 219 -5.54 8.90 -7.58
C VAL A 219 -6.76 9.29 -8.40
N THR A 220 -6.56 9.80 -9.61
CA THR A 220 -7.65 10.15 -10.52
C THR A 220 -7.84 9.06 -11.55
N LYS A 221 -9.06 8.57 -11.69
CA LYS A 221 -9.48 7.65 -12.77
C LYS A 221 -9.70 8.40 -14.09
N GLU A 222 -9.89 9.72 -14.03
CA GLU A 222 -10.16 10.59 -15.16
C GLU A 222 -8.98 11.53 -15.39
N GLY A 223 -8.35 11.39 -16.53
CA GLY A 223 -7.08 11.92 -17.01
C GLY A 223 -6.79 13.44 -16.96
N ASN A 224 -7.49 14.28 -16.21
CA ASN A 224 -7.32 15.73 -16.25
C ASN A 224 -6.48 16.31 -15.09
N VAL A 225 -6.17 15.52 -14.07
CA VAL A 225 -5.39 15.96 -12.90
C VAL A 225 -4.17 15.05 -12.75
N ALA A 226 -3.01 15.64 -12.46
CA ALA A 226 -1.78 14.87 -12.24
C ALA A 226 -1.92 13.89 -11.06
N GLY A 227 -1.77 12.60 -11.35
CA GLY A 227 -1.83 11.56 -10.34
C GLY A 227 -0.56 11.48 -9.49
N PRO A 228 -0.59 10.76 -8.36
CA PRO A 228 0.56 10.59 -7.45
C PRO A 228 1.80 10.01 -8.13
N ARG A 229 1.65 9.21 -9.19
CA ARG A 229 2.77 8.59 -9.93
C ARG A 229 3.78 9.60 -10.49
N VAL A 230 3.31 10.81 -10.84
CA VAL A 230 4.20 11.89 -11.28
C VAL A 230 5.20 12.28 -10.19
N LEU A 231 4.83 12.13 -8.91
CA LEU A 231 5.61 12.53 -7.75
C LEU A 231 6.48 11.42 -7.17
N GLU A 232 6.23 10.14 -7.51
CA GLU A 232 6.93 9.00 -6.91
C GLU A 232 8.46 9.10 -6.99
N HIS A 233 8.98 9.68 -8.08
CA HIS A 233 10.42 9.82 -8.26
C HIS A 233 11.02 10.98 -7.44
N MET A 234 10.22 11.97 -7.08
CA MET A 234 10.66 13.19 -6.40
C MET A 234 10.69 13.04 -4.88
N VAL A 235 9.76 12.27 -4.30
CA VAL A 235 9.62 12.10 -2.86
C VAL A 235 10.53 11.01 -2.30
N ASP A 236 10.77 11.01 -0.99
CA ASP A 236 11.60 10.00 -0.32
C ASP A 236 10.83 8.71 -0.03
N THR A 237 9.57 8.85 0.37
CA THR A 237 8.68 7.73 0.71
C THR A 237 7.34 7.90 0.00
N VAL A 238 6.80 6.82 -0.54
CA VAL A 238 5.48 6.74 -1.16
C VAL A 238 4.67 5.66 -0.45
N LEU A 239 3.56 6.07 0.13
CA LEU A 239 2.61 5.21 0.80
C LEU A 239 1.30 5.22 0.02
N TYR A 240 0.76 4.04 -0.29
CA TYR A 240 -0.57 3.91 -0.91
C TYR A 240 -1.55 3.24 0.01
N PHE A 241 -2.72 3.86 0.15
CA PHE A 241 -3.88 3.20 0.72
C PHE A 241 -4.54 2.31 -0.34
N GLU A 242 -4.74 1.06 0.03
CA GLU A 242 -5.46 0.04 -0.72
C GLU A 242 -6.67 -0.43 0.09
N GLY A 243 -7.74 -0.83 -0.57
CA GLY A 243 -8.93 -1.42 0.07
C GLY A 243 -10.21 -1.10 -0.67
N ASP A 244 -11.22 -1.93 -0.49
CA ASP A 244 -12.56 -1.67 -0.99
C ASP A 244 -13.28 -0.69 -0.05
N ARG A 245 -14.09 0.22 -0.62
CA ARG A 245 -14.91 1.16 0.17
C ARG A 245 -15.91 0.46 1.08
N HIS A 246 -16.29 -0.77 0.72
CA HIS A 246 -17.24 -1.59 1.48
C HIS A 246 -16.56 -2.49 2.52
N ALA A 247 -15.23 -2.68 2.44
CA ALA A 247 -14.48 -3.41 3.46
C ALA A 247 -14.22 -2.50 4.67
N SER A 248 -14.27 -3.07 5.88
CA SER A 248 -14.02 -2.31 7.13
C SER A 248 -12.55 -1.95 7.31
N TYR A 249 -11.62 -2.69 6.68
CA TYR A 249 -10.18 -2.44 6.81
C TYR A 249 -9.58 -1.73 5.60
N ARG A 250 -8.40 -1.15 5.85
CA ARG A 250 -7.56 -0.45 4.88
C ARG A 250 -6.13 -0.95 5.03
N ILE A 251 -5.46 -1.16 3.91
CA ILE A 251 -4.05 -1.52 3.88
C ILE A 251 -3.28 -0.28 3.46
N LEU A 252 -2.23 0.04 4.20
CA LEU A 252 -1.26 1.04 3.84
C LEU A 252 0.02 0.34 3.39
N ARG A 253 0.41 0.51 2.15
CA ARG A 253 1.58 -0.14 1.55
C ARG A 253 2.66 0.89 1.23
N ALA A 254 3.91 0.57 1.58
CA ALA A 254 5.06 1.31 1.08
C ALA A 254 5.39 0.86 -0.34
N VAL A 255 5.27 1.76 -1.32
CA VAL A 255 5.67 1.51 -2.72
C VAL A 255 7.10 1.96 -2.96
N LYS A 256 7.53 2.99 -2.23
CA LYS A 256 8.91 3.50 -2.20
C LYS A 256 9.25 3.92 -0.78
N ASN A 257 10.42 3.54 -0.30
CA ASN A 257 10.92 4.00 0.99
C ASN A 257 12.45 4.05 0.96
N ARG A 258 13.05 5.25 1.02
CA ARG A 258 14.51 5.41 1.08
C ARG A 258 15.09 5.10 2.45
N PHE A 259 14.24 5.01 3.47
CA PHE A 259 14.65 4.90 4.88
C PHE A 259 14.29 3.55 5.50
N GLY A 260 13.63 2.67 4.73
CA GLY A 260 13.18 1.37 5.20
C GLY A 260 12.79 0.43 4.07
N SER A 261 12.23 -0.72 4.44
CA SER A 261 11.73 -1.72 3.50
C SER A 261 10.48 -1.21 2.76
N THR A 262 10.38 -1.53 1.47
CA THR A 262 9.14 -1.35 0.69
C THR A 262 8.19 -2.55 0.78
N ASN A 263 8.59 -3.59 1.52
CA ASN A 263 7.80 -4.79 1.67
C ASN A 263 6.86 -4.76 2.88
N GLU A 264 6.87 -3.67 3.66
CA GLU A 264 6.01 -3.57 4.85
C GLU A 264 4.63 -3.05 4.49
N ILE A 265 3.62 -3.60 5.20
CA ILE A 265 2.25 -3.11 5.16
C ILE A 265 1.77 -2.74 6.55
N GLY A 266 0.87 -1.75 6.62
CA GLY A 266 0.07 -1.42 7.80
C GLY A 266 -1.39 -1.77 7.56
N VAL A 267 -2.04 -2.37 8.53
CA VAL A 267 -3.46 -2.76 8.45
C VAL A 267 -4.26 -1.95 9.45
N PHE A 268 -5.31 -1.31 8.95
CA PHE A 268 -6.17 -0.42 9.73
C PHE A 268 -7.63 -0.79 9.55
N GLU A 269 -8.42 -0.60 10.58
CA GLU A 269 -9.88 -0.63 10.53
C GLU A 269 -10.44 0.79 10.52
N MET A 270 -11.40 1.07 9.64
CA MET A 270 -12.09 2.36 9.62
C MET A 270 -13.24 2.34 10.61
N ARG A 271 -13.17 3.16 11.65
CA ARG A 271 -14.22 3.33 12.66
C ARG A 271 -14.76 4.77 12.69
N ASN A 272 -15.79 5.00 13.48
CA ASN A 272 -16.37 6.34 13.65
C ASN A 272 -15.37 7.32 14.28
N THR A 273 -14.45 6.82 15.09
CA THR A 273 -13.36 7.53 15.78
C THR A 273 -12.14 7.78 14.89
N GLY A 274 -12.09 7.22 13.68
CA GLY A 274 -10.96 7.31 12.75
C GLY A 274 -10.46 5.95 12.32
N LEU A 275 -9.16 5.89 11.99
CA LEU A 275 -8.46 4.66 11.64
C LEU A 275 -7.85 4.07 12.91
N GLU A 276 -8.16 2.83 13.19
CA GLU A 276 -7.60 2.04 14.30
C GLU A 276 -6.66 0.97 13.74
N GLU A 277 -5.59 0.71 14.46
CA GLU A 277 -4.59 -0.30 14.08
C GLU A 277 -5.16 -1.70 14.27
N VAL A 278 -4.90 -2.57 13.31
CA VAL A 278 -5.21 -4.00 13.45
C VAL A 278 -3.94 -4.72 13.88
N GLU A 279 -3.80 -4.98 15.19
CA GLU A 279 -2.62 -5.63 15.76
C GLU A 279 -2.39 -7.03 15.18
N ASN A 280 -3.47 -7.78 14.96
CA ASN A 280 -3.45 -9.12 14.41
C ASN A 280 -4.36 -9.25 13.19
N PRO A 281 -3.89 -8.92 11.97
CA PRO A 281 -4.68 -9.07 10.76
C PRO A 281 -5.16 -10.48 10.50
N SER A 282 -4.37 -11.50 10.85
CA SER A 282 -4.74 -12.90 10.66
C SER A 282 -5.98 -13.28 11.48
N GLU A 283 -6.03 -12.87 12.75
CA GLU A 283 -7.17 -13.11 13.63
C GLU A 283 -8.43 -12.38 13.09
N PHE A 284 -8.24 -11.14 12.67
CA PHE A 284 -9.32 -10.36 12.07
C PHE A 284 -9.87 -11.00 10.79
N MET A 285 -8.99 -11.49 9.90
CA MET A 285 -9.37 -12.12 8.63
C MET A 285 -10.07 -13.47 8.80
N LEU A 286 -9.79 -14.18 9.90
CA LEU A 286 -10.41 -15.46 10.22
C LEU A 286 -11.71 -15.31 11.01
N ASN A 287 -12.06 -14.10 11.43
CA ASN A 287 -13.27 -13.85 12.21
C ASN A 287 -14.53 -14.13 11.35
N GLY A 288 -15.43 -14.96 11.88
CA GLY A 288 -16.65 -15.36 11.18
C GLY A 288 -16.50 -16.56 10.23
N LYS A 289 -15.32 -17.23 10.20
CA LYS A 289 -15.14 -18.48 9.47
C LYS A 289 -16.16 -19.52 9.94
N PRO A 290 -16.97 -20.11 9.00
CA PRO A 290 -17.91 -21.17 9.36
C PRO A 290 -17.15 -22.46 9.73
N ASN A 291 -17.55 -23.12 10.79
CA ASN A 291 -16.95 -24.38 11.22
C ASN A 291 -17.60 -25.57 10.52
N GLY A 292 -16.80 -26.59 10.21
CA GLY A 292 -17.31 -27.89 9.74
C GLY A 292 -17.98 -27.84 8.36
N THR A 293 -17.54 -26.95 7.46
CA THR A 293 -18.08 -26.85 6.09
C THR A 293 -17.04 -27.33 5.07
N SER A 294 -17.52 -28.00 4.00
CA SER A 294 -16.68 -28.33 2.85
C SER A 294 -16.37 -27.07 2.03
N GLY A 295 -15.26 -27.09 1.30
CA GLY A 295 -14.87 -25.98 0.44
C GLY A 295 -14.13 -24.85 1.16
N SER A 296 -13.81 -24.97 2.44
CA SER A 296 -13.04 -23.96 3.20
C SER A 296 -11.73 -24.53 3.75
N ILE A 297 -10.67 -23.74 3.64
CA ILE A 297 -9.38 -24.00 4.29
C ILE A 297 -8.68 -22.66 4.61
N VAL A 298 -7.85 -22.65 5.65
CA VAL A 298 -6.96 -21.52 5.91
C VAL A 298 -5.65 -21.71 5.16
N ALA A 299 -5.15 -20.62 4.56
CA ALA A 299 -3.82 -20.54 3.97
C ALA A 299 -3.02 -19.40 4.60
N CYS A 300 -1.71 -19.44 4.41
CA CYS A 300 -0.81 -18.36 4.85
C CYS A 300 -0.14 -17.70 3.65
N SER A 301 -0.44 -16.41 3.45
CA SER A 301 0.27 -15.52 2.53
C SER A 301 1.29 -14.68 3.28
N MET A 302 2.35 -14.25 2.60
CA MET A 302 3.26 -13.22 3.09
C MET A 302 2.95 -11.89 2.41
N GLU A 303 2.65 -10.90 3.20
CA GLU A 303 2.60 -9.53 2.73
C GLU A 303 3.81 -8.79 3.30
N GLY A 304 4.84 -8.65 2.45
CA GLY A 304 6.15 -8.19 2.88
C GLY A 304 6.85 -9.18 3.79
N THR A 305 7.10 -8.79 5.02
CA THR A 305 7.68 -9.66 6.06
C THR A 305 6.63 -10.25 7.00
N ARG A 306 5.34 -9.91 6.81
CA ARG A 306 4.25 -10.29 7.71
C ARG A 306 3.47 -11.49 7.18
N PRO A 307 3.42 -12.61 7.92
CA PRO A 307 2.51 -13.69 7.59
C PRO A 307 1.06 -13.25 7.88
N ILE A 308 0.17 -13.49 6.91
CA ILE A 308 -1.27 -13.23 7.06
C ILE A 308 -2.01 -14.52 6.76
N LEU A 309 -2.78 -14.99 7.74
CA LEU A 309 -3.66 -16.13 7.55
C LEU A 309 -4.98 -15.67 6.95
N VAL A 310 -5.41 -16.35 5.90
CA VAL A 310 -6.65 -16.04 5.19
C VAL A 310 -7.47 -17.30 4.96
N GLU A 311 -8.78 -17.17 5.05
CA GLU A 311 -9.68 -18.24 4.65
C GLU A 311 -9.84 -18.23 3.13
N ILE A 312 -9.64 -19.39 2.52
CA ILE A 312 -9.94 -19.65 1.12
C ILE A 312 -11.21 -20.46 1.06
N GLN A 313 -12.21 -19.92 0.35
CA GLN A 313 -13.49 -20.56 0.12
C GLN A 313 -13.60 -20.95 -1.35
N ALA A 314 -14.04 -22.17 -1.63
CA ALA A 314 -14.34 -22.66 -2.96
C ALA A 314 -15.74 -23.28 -3.00
N LEU A 315 -16.47 -22.97 -4.04
CA LEU A 315 -17.75 -23.63 -4.36
C LEU A 315 -17.64 -24.23 -5.76
N VAL A 316 -17.77 -25.55 -5.85
CA VAL A 316 -17.71 -26.30 -7.10
C VAL A 316 -19.02 -27.05 -7.28
N CYS A 317 -19.68 -26.84 -8.40
CA CYS A 317 -20.93 -27.54 -8.74
C CYS A 317 -20.97 -27.91 -10.22
N GLN A 318 -21.79 -28.88 -10.61
CA GLN A 318 -21.95 -29.20 -12.01
C GLN A 318 -22.59 -28.05 -12.78
N SER A 319 -22.03 -27.75 -13.96
CA SER A 319 -22.56 -26.68 -14.82
C SER A 319 -23.81 -27.18 -15.58
N ASN A 320 -24.91 -26.45 -15.45
CA ASN A 320 -26.15 -26.73 -16.15
C ASN A 320 -26.25 -26.02 -17.52
N PHE A 321 -25.27 -25.20 -17.90
CA PHE A 321 -25.34 -24.28 -19.04
C PHE A 321 -24.36 -24.59 -20.19
N GLY A 322 -23.74 -25.75 -20.21
CA GLY A 322 -22.85 -26.20 -21.29
C GLY A 322 -21.44 -25.54 -21.29
N ILE A 323 -21.29 -24.31 -20.86
CA ILE A 323 -19.99 -23.60 -20.68
C ILE A 323 -19.79 -23.32 -19.19
N PRO A 324 -18.82 -24.00 -18.57
CA PRO A 324 -18.53 -23.80 -17.14
C PRO A 324 -18.14 -22.36 -16.80
N ARG A 325 -18.74 -21.82 -15.76
CA ARG A 325 -18.42 -20.50 -15.21
C ARG A 325 -17.35 -20.63 -14.15
N ARG A 326 -16.37 -19.75 -14.22
CA ARG A 326 -15.31 -19.68 -13.21
C ARG A 326 -15.18 -18.26 -12.74
N THR A 327 -15.07 -18.07 -11.44
CA THR A 327 -14.94 -16.75 -10.82
C THR A 327 -13.89 -16.82 -9.72
N ALA A 328 -13.03 -15.81 -9.64
CA ALA A 328 -12.07 -15.65 -8.57
C ALA A 328 -12.20 -14.25 -7.97
N VAL A 329 -12.35 -14.18 -6.65
CA VAL A 329 -12.40 -12.94 -5.88
C VAL A 329 -11.25 -12.96 -4.88
N GLY A 330 -10.50 -11.89 -4.81
CA GLY A 330 -9.34 -11.78 -3.91
C GLY A 330 -8.07 -12.50 -4.40
N THR A 331 -8.10 -13.18 -5.56
CA THR A 331 -6.93 -13.83 -6.17
C THR A 331 -6.97 -13.74 -7.69
N ASP A 332 -5.89 -14.16 -8.37
CA ASP A 332 -5.79 -14.11 -9.83
C ASP A 332 -6.64 -15.19 -10.49
N PHE A 333 -7.52 -14.77 -11.38
CA PHE A 333 -8.43 -15.67 -12.12
C PHE A 333 -7.67 -16.71 -12.98
N ASN A 334 -6.59 -16.31 -13.65
CA ASN A 334 -5.83 -17.22 -14.50
C ASN A 334 -5.11 -18.27 -13.64
N ARG A 335 -4.64 -17.88 -12.44
CA ARG A 335 -4.01 -18.79 -11.50
C ARG A 335 -4.98 -19.88 -11.04
N VAL A 336 -6.22 -19.52 -10.69
CA VAL A 336 -7.25 -20.49 -10.34
C VAL A 336 -7.52 -21.47 -11.48
N ASN A 337 -7.63 -20.98 -12.73
CA ASN A 337 -7.82 -21.84 -13.90
C ASN A 337 -6.65 -22.80 -14.12
N LEU A 338 -5.41 -22.37 -13.92
CA LEU A 338 -4.24 -23.25 -14.00
C LEU A 338 -4.28 -24.35 -12.94
N LEU A 339 -4.62 -24.01 -11.69
CA LEU A 339 -4.73 -24.98 -10.60
C LEU A 339 -5.84 -26.00 -10.87
N MET A 340 -6.99 -25.57 -11.39
CA MET A 340 -8.06 -26.50 -11.80
C MET A 340 -7.62 -27.45 -12.90
N ALA A 341 -6.86 -26.97 -13.89
CA ALA A 341 -6.30 -27.83 -14.95
C ALA A 341 -5.30 -28.85 -14.40
N VAL A 342 -4.47 -28.46 -13.41
CA VAL A 342 -3.56 -29.38 -12.72
C VAL A 342 -4.35 -30.43 -11.95
N LEU A 343 -5.36 -30.05 -11.19
CA LEU A 343 -6.22 -31.00 -10.46
C LEU A 343 -6.90 -32.00 -11.40
N GLU A 344 -7.40 -31.55 -12.53
CA GLU A 344 -8.02 -32.41 -13.51
C GLU A 344 -7.02 -33.39 -14.13
N LYS A 345 -5.91 -32.86 -14.67
CA LYS A 345 -4.95 -33.67 -15.43
C LYS A 345 -4.06 -34.55 -14.58
N LYS A 346 -3.65 -34.08 -13.38
CA LYS A 346 -2.66 -34.75 -12.53
C LYS A 346 -3.27 -35.53 -11.38
N VAL A 347 -4.41 -35.09 -10.89
CA VAL A 347 -5.11 -35.77 -9.78
C VAL A 347 -6.28 -36.63 -10.27
N GLY A 348 -6.81 -36.33 -11.45
CA GLY A 348 -7.94 -37.06 -12.02
C GLY A 348 -9.31 -36.64 -11.47
N ILE A 349 -9.44 -35.40 -11.00
CA ILE A 349 -10.70 -34.83 -10.54
C ILE A 349 -11.41 -34.20 -11.74
N HIS A 350 -12.62 -34.59 -12.05
CA HIS A 350 -13.39 -34.09 -13.19
C HIS A 350 -13.95 -32.70 -12.89
N LEU A 351 -13.25 -31.65 -13.34
CA LEU A 351 -13.62 -30.25 -13.16
C LEU A 351 -14.00 -29.54 -14.48
N ALA A 352 -13.78 -30.17 -15.64
CA ALA A 352 -14.00 -29.55 -16.94
C ALA A 352 -15.47 -29.15 -17.14
N ALA A 353 -16.43 -29.90 -16.56
CA ALA A 353 -17.86 -29.64 -16.65
C ALA A 353 -18.42 -28.96 -15.38
N CYS A 354 -17.58 -28.43 -14.51
CA CYS A 354 -18.02 -27.81 -13.26
C CYS A 354 -17.87 -26.30 -13.28
N ASP A 355 -18.87 -25.62 -12.78
CA ASP A 355 -18.75 -24.22 -12.34
C ASP A 355 -17.90 -24.18 -11.08
N ALA A 356 -17.03 -23.17 -10.97
CA ALA A 356 -16.15 -22.99 -9.82
C ALA A 356 -16.05 -21.53 -9.42
N TYR A 357 -16.25 -21.28 -8.14
CA TYR A 357 -16.16 -19.97 -7.51
C TYR A 357 -15.13 -20.05 -6.39
N VAL A 358 -14.08 -19.23 -6.46
CA VAL A 358 -13.04 -19.14 -5.43
C VAL A 358 -13.07 -17.74 -4.85
N ASN A 359 -13.11 -17.65 -3.54
CA ASN A 359 -13.11 -16.40 -2.80
C ASN A 359 -12.07 -16.43 -1.68
N ILE A 360 -11.25 -15.39 -1.61
CA ILE A 360 -10.43 -15.12 -0.42
C ILE A 360 -11.28 -14.27 0.53
N ALA A 361 -11.62 -14.85 1.67
CA ALA A 361 -12.43 -14.15 2.68
C ALA A 361 -11.70 -12.91 3.19
N GLY A 362 -12.48 -11.90 3.61
CA GLY A 362 -11.93 -10.67 4.14
C GLY A 362 -11.63 -9.59 3.08
N GLY A 363 -11.81 -9.86 1.75
CA GLY A 363 -11.70 -8.87 0.66
C GLY A 363 -10.27 -8.40 0.34
N MET A 364 -9.22 -9.00 0.93
CA MET A 364 -7.83 -8.75 0.55
C MET A 364 -7.50 -9.42 -0.79
N LYS A 365 -6.70 -8.73 -1.60
CA LYS A 365 -6.18 -9.31 -2.83
C LYS A 365 -4.85 -10.00 -2.54
N MET A 366 -4.85 -11.33 -2.62
CA MET A 366 -3.67 -12.17 -2.43
C MET A 366 -3.14 -12.66 -3.78
N THR A 367 -1.89 -12.31 -4.10
CA THR A 367 -1.25 -12.68 -5.37
C THR A 367 -0.06 -13.61 -5.18
N GLU A 368 0.30 -13.90 -3.93
CA GLU A 368 1.43 -14.77 -3.61
C GLU A 368 1.13 -16.23 -3.96
N PRO A 369 2.01 -16.93 -4.73
CA PRO A 369 1.77 -18.34 -5.10
C PRO A 369 1.70 -19.31 -3.93
N ALA A 370 2.15 -18.92 -2.74
CA ALA A 370 2.07 -19.77 -1.55
C ALA A 370 0.64 -20.20 -1.18
N ILE A 371 -0.39 -19.48 -1.63
CA ILE A 371 -1.80 -19.86 -1.38
C ILE A 371 -2.33 -20.93 -2.35
N ASP A 372 -1.58 -21.33 -3.37
CA ASP A 372 -2.02 -22.28 -4.40
C ASP A 372 -2.46 -23.62 -3.82
N LEU A 373 -1.67 -24.15 -2.85
CA LEU A 373 -2.01 -25.40 -2.18
C LEU A 373 -3.34 -25.27 -1.44
N GLY A 374 -3.57 -24.16 -0.75
CA GLY A 374 -4.84 -23.86 -0.10
C GLY A 374 -6.00 -23.79 -1.10
N ILE A 375 -5.86 -23.05 -2.21
CA ILE A 375 -6.87 -22.95 -3.27
C ILE A 375 -7.20 -24.35 -3.80
N SER A 376 -6.18 -25.14 -4.10
CA SER A 376 -6.35 -26.50 -4.65
C SER A 376 -7.09 -27.42 -3.68
N LEU A 377 -6.76 -27.37 -2.39
CA LEU A 377 -7.41 -28.17 -1.35
C LEU A 377 -8.86 -27.70 -1.11
N ALA A 378 -9.16 -26.40 -1.15
CA ALA A 378 -10.52 -25.88 -1.07
C ALA A 378 -11.38 -26.37 -2.24
N VAL A 379 -10.86 -26.31 -3.48
CA VAL A 379 -11.56 -26.81 -4.68
C VAL A 379 -11.86 -28.31 -4.56
N VAL A 380 -10.87 -29.11 -4.12
CA VAL A 380 -11.04 -30.56 -3.93
C VAL A 380 -12.05 -30.85 -2.82
N SER A 381 -11.95 -30.12 -1.70
CA SER A 381 -12.88 -30.22 -0.56
C SER A 381 -14.31 -29.99 -0.99
N SER A 382 -14.56 -28.91 -1.74
CA SER A 382 -15.90 -28.60 -2.28
C SER A 382 -16.38 -29.63 -3.29
N CYS A 383 -15.52 -30.04 -4.23
CA CYS A 383 -15.89 -30.98 -5.28
C CYS A 383 -16.23 -32.40 -4.74
N LYS A 384 -15.58 -32.80 -3.66
CA LYS A 384 -15.75 -34.12 -3.02
C LYS A 384 -16.64 -34.10 -1.78
N ASP A 385 -17.10 -32.93 -1.38
CA ASP A 385 -17.85 -32.67 -0.15
C ASP A 385 -17.12 -33.17 1.12
N ILE A 386 -15.81 -32.91 1.18
CA ILE A 386 -14.93 -33.33 2.28
C ILE A 386 -14.68 -32.14 3.20
N ILE A 387 -14.96 -32.28 4.49
CA ILE A 387 -14.70 -31.25 5.49
C ILE A 387 -13.21 -31.29 5.85
N ILE A 388 -12.49 -30.17 5.66
CA ILE A 388 -11.13 -30.00 6.18
C ILE A 388 -11.23 -29.49 7.60
N PRO A 389 -10.57 -30.16 8.60
CA PRO A 389 -10.64 -29.70 9.99
C PRO A 389 -10.18 -28.24 10.12
N ASP A 390 -10.87 -27.47 10.96
CA ASP A 390 -10.63 -26.04 11.15
C ASP A 390 -9.24 -25.71 11.72
N SER A 391 -8.61 -26.69 12.37
CA SER A 391 -7.26 -26.59 12.88
C SER A 391 -6.16 -26.86 11.86
N VAL A 392 -6.52 -27.11 10.59
CA VAL A 392 -5.57 -27.38 9.49
C VAL A 392 -5.34 -26.12 8.65
N ILE A 393 -4.09 -25.82 8.39
CA ILE A 393 -3.66 -24.76 7.49
C ILE A 393 -2.77 -25.34 6.39
N ALA A 394 -2.80 -24.79 5.19
CA ALA A 394 -1.95 -25.21 4.10
C ALA A 394 -1.29 -24.04 3.39
N PHE A 395 -0.03 -24.19 3.00
CA PHE A 395 0.64 -23.26 2.09
C PHE A 395 1.69 -23.98 1.23
N GLY A 396 1.87 -23.49 0.00
CA GLY A 396 2.83 -24.02 -0.97
C GLY A 396 2.46 -23.58 -2.38
N GLU A 397 3.45 -23.32 -3.23
CA GLU A 397 3.22 -23.08 -4.65
C GLU A 397 2.98 -24.41 -5.36
N VAL A 398 2.01 -24.47 -6.27
CA VAL A 398 1.70 -25.66 -7.05
C VAL A 398 2.13 -25.46 -8.50
N GLY A 399 3.08 -26.31 -8.97
CA GLY A 399 3.53 -26.29 -10.35
C GLY A 399 2.64 -27.08 -11.29
N LEU A 400 2.84 -26.90 -12.61
CA LEU A 400 1.99 -27.50 -13.66
C LEU A 400 2.09 -29.04 -13.73
N SER A 401 3.15 -29.65 -13.15
CA SER A 401 3.24 -31.10 -13.03
C SER A 401 2.51 -31.67 -11.81
N GLY A 402 2.03 -30.77 -10.90
CA GLY A 402 1.42 -31.14 -9.64
C GLY A 402 2.42 -31.22 -8.48
N GLU A 403 3.68 -30.81 -8.70
CA GLU A 403 4.67 -30.67 -7.64
C GLU A 403 4.36 -29.50 -6.71
N VAL A 404 4.66 -29.68 -5.42
CA VAL A 404 4.53 -28.62 -4.40
C VAL A 404 5.90 -28.03 -4.14
N ARG A 405 6.07 -26.76 -4.53
CA ARG A 405 7.33 -26.02 -4.48
C ARG A 405 7.53 -25.28 -3.17
N ALA A 406 8.80 -25.06 -2.83
CA ALA A 406 9.16 -24.27 -1.66
C ALA A 406 8.65 -22.82 -1.76
N VAL A 407 8.33 -22.26 -0.60
CA VAL A 407 7.94 -20.87 -0.43
C VAL A 407 8.87 -20.16 0.54
N SER A 408 8.98 -18.86 0.41
CA SER A 408 9.79 -18.04 1.31
C SER A 408 9.23 -18.02 2.74
N MET A 409 10.10 -17.79 3.71
CA MET A 409 9.73 -17.54 5.13
C MET A 409 8.82 -18.63 5.74
N ALA A 410 8.98 -19.89 5.35
CA ALA A 410 8.14 -21.00 5.80
C ALA A 410 8.11 -21.12 7.35
N GLY A 411 9.22 -20.85 8.04
CA GLY A 411 9.29 -20.86 9.50
C GLY A 411 8.39 -19.81 10.15
N GLN A 412 8.30 -18.59 9.58
CA GLN A 412 7.43 -17.53 10.09
C GLN A 412 5.95 -17.86 9.86
N ARG A 413 5.58 -18.47 8.74
CA ARG A 413 4.22 -18.94 8.46
C ARG A 413 3.78 -20.00 9.48
N VAL A 414 4.65 -20.95 9.79
CA VAL A 414 4.40 -21.97 10.82
C VAL A 414 4.28 -21.34 12.21
N ALA A 415 5.12 -20.37 12.54
CA ALA A 415 5.07 -19.67 13.82
C ALA A 415 3.74 -18.90 14.01
N GLU A 416 3.26 -18.22 12.95
CA GLU A 416 1.98 -17.51 12.98
C GLU A 416 0.79 -18.49 13.08
N ALA A 417 0.82 -19.60 12.33
CA ALA A 417 -0.19 -20.64 12.44
C ALA A 417 -0.27 -21.21 13.88
N LYS A 418 0.86 -21.49 14.48
CA LYS A 418 0.93 -21.97 15.86
C LYS A 418 0.41 -20.93 16.86
N LYS A 419 0.79 -19.67 16.71
CA LYS A 419 0.33 -18.55 17.55
C LYS A 419 -1.20 -18.44 17.58
N LEU A 420 -1.85 -18.70 16.43
CA LEU A 420 -3.30 -18.65 16.28
C LEU A 420 -4.01 -19.98 16.59
N GLY A 421 -3.29 -20.94 17.14
CA GLY A 421 -3.90 -22.18 17.66
C GLY A 421 -4.15 -23.27 16.62
N PHE A 422 -3.57 -23.19 15.43
CA PHE A 422 -3.61 -24.29 14.47
C PHE A 422 -2.76 -25.44 14.95
N ASP A 423 -3.25 -26.66 14.78
CA ASP A 423 -2.57 -27.89 15.20
C ASP A 423 -1.80 -28.59 14.08
N THR A 424 -2.15 -28.33 12.83
CA THR A 424 -1.56 -29.01 11.67
C THR A 424 -1.28 -28.02 10.52
N VAL A 425 -0.07 -28.10 9.97
CA VAL A 425 0.36 -27.36 8.79
C VAL A 425 0.71 -28.33 7.67
N ILE A 426 0.08 -28.19 6.50
CA ILE A 426 0.47 -28.88 5.26
C ILE A 426 1.38 -27.93 4.47
N LEU A 427 2.62 -28.36 4.23
CA LEU A 427 3.64 -27.48 3.64
C LEU A 427 4.60 -28.28 2.71
N PRO A 428 5.35 -27.58 1.83
CA PRO A 428 6.28 -28.25 0.92
C PRO A 428 7.40 -29.01 1.64
N GLU A 429 7.73 -30.22 1.21
CA GLU A 429 8.87 -31.01 1.72
C GLU A 429 10.18 -30.21 1.65
N LEU A 430 10.37 -29.43 0.60
CA LEU A 430 11.55 -28.61 0.41
C LEU A 430 11.74 -27.50 1.48
N CYS A 431 10.69 -27.16 2.23
CA CYS A 431 10.77 -26.20 3.33
C CYS A 431 11.25 -26.81 4.66
N LYS A 432 11.46 -28.13 4.72
CA LYS A 432 11.80 -28.84 5.97
C LYS A 432 13.07 -28.32 6.63
N SER A 433 14.09 -27.99 5.86
CA SER A 433 15.36 -27.46 6.37
C SER A 433 15.20 -26.03 6.94
N SER A 434 14.35 -25.20 6.33
CA SER A 434 14.14 -23.81 6.72
C SER A 434 13.18 -23.66 7.92
N VAL A 435 12.27 -24.61 8.13
CA VAL A 435 11.33 -24.60 9.28
C VAL A 435 11.98 -25.17 10.52
N GLY A 436 12.85 -26.19 10.36
CA GLY A 436 13.49 -26.86 11.49
C GLY A 436 12.50 -27.66 12.36
N LYS A 437 12.88 -27.89 13.64
CA LYS A 437 12.01 -28.59 14.59
C LYS A 437 11.11 -27.58 15.31
N VAL A 438 9.81 -27.70 15.15
CA VAL A 438 8.81 -26.91 15.86
C VAL A 438 7.96 -27.84 16.73
N SER A 439 7.93 -27.59 18.04
CA SER A 439 7.11 -28.35 18.98
C SER A 439 5.67 -27.81 19.03
N GLY A 440 4.70 -28.65 19.35
CA GLY A 440 3.30 -28.23 19.59
C GLY A 440 2.48 -27.93 18.34
N ILE A 441 2.95 -28.33 17.16
CA ILE A 441 2.22 -28.28 15.89
C ILE A 441 2.68 -29.45 15.01
N ASN A 442 1.74 -30.10 14.32
CA ASN A 442 2.02 -31.20 13.41
C ASN A 442 2.38 -30.67 12.02
N LEU A 443 3.55 -31.04 11.50
CA LEU A 443 4.04 -30.61 10.19
C LEU A 443 3.90 -31.75 9.18
N VAL A 444 3.04 -31.58 8.19
CA VAL A 444 2.77 -32.54 7.12
C VAL A 444 3.48 -32.06 5.87
N TYR A 445 4.65 -32.64 5.62
CA TYR A 445 5.46 -32.32 4.46
C TYR A 445 4.97 -33.05 3.21
N VAL A 446 4.79 -32.33 2.12
CA VAL A 446 4.28 -32.87 0.85
C VAL A 446 5.16 -32.46 -0.33
N SER A 447 5.42 -33.40 -1.23
CA SER A 447 6.15 -33.14 -2.49
C SER A 447 5.20 -32.99 -3.69
N TRP A 448 4.03 -33.59 -3.61
CA TRP A 448 3.02 -33.60 -4.66
C TRP A 448 1.65 -33.19 -4.10
N ILE A 449 0.83 -32.56 -4.93
CA ILE A 449 -0.53 -32.17 -4.55
C ILE A 449 -1.39 -33.38 -4.15
N GLN A 450 -1.16 -34.55 -4.77
CA GLN A 450 -1.84 -35.80 -4.40
C GLN A 450 -1.58 -36.23 -2.97
N ASP A 451 -0.38 -35.92 -2.43
CA ASP A 451 -0.03 -36.27 -1.05
C ASP A 451 -0.84 -35.43 -0.05
N ALA A 452 -1.00 -34.13 -0.34
CA ALA A 452 -1.84 -33.23 0.45
C ALA A 452 -3.32 -33.66 0.39
N ILE A 453 -3.81 -34.01 -0.79
CA ILE A 453 -5.20 -34.49 -0.98
C ILE A 453 -5.42 -35.79 -0.21
N ARG A 454 -4.51 -36.76 -0.31
CA ARG A 454 -4.60 -38.01 0.46
C ARG A 454 -4.62 -37.77 1.97
N TYR A 455 -3.87 -36.79 2.44
CA TYR A 455 -3.86 -36.43 3.87
C TYR A 455 -5.22 -35.94 4.33
N ILE A 456 -5.85 -35.00 3.63
CA ILE A 456 -7.17 -34.48 4.01
C ILE A 456 -8.27 -35.55 3.88
N MET A 457 -8.16 -36.48 2.91
CA MET A 457 -9.11 -37.57 2.74
C MET A 457 -9.01 -38.66 3.80
N LYS A 458 -7.85 -38.86 4.44
CA LYS A 458 -7.66 -39.87 5.51
C LYS A 458 -8.15 -39.40 6.88
N LYS A 459 -8.28 -38.09 7.10
CA LYS A 459 -8.77 -37.52 8.35
C LYS A 459 -10.30 -37.48 8.46
N ASN A 460 -11.00 -37.71 7.36
CA ASN A 460 -12.44 -37.94 7.27
C ASN A 460 -12.72 -39.43 7.12
#